data_a8141bb9457b4bb35d03ca2580b5ef0c
#
_entry.id   a8141bb9457b4bb35d03ca2580b5ef0c
#
_cell.length_a   1.000
_cell.length_b   1.000
_cell.length_c   1.000
_cell.angle_alpha   90.00
_cell.angle_beta   90.00
_cell.angle_gamma   90.00
#
_symmetry.space_group_name_H-M   'P 1'
#
loop_
_entity.id
_entity.type
_entity.pdbx_description
1 polymer ?
#
loop_
_entity_poly.entity_id
_entity_poly.type
_entity_poly.pdbx_seq_one_letter_code
_entity_poly.pdbx_strand_id
1 'polypeptide(L)' 'PVSLSAREWAVLEALIAHPGTVLSRQQLEDKLYGWGGEISSNAVEVYVHGLRKKLGAHLVLNVRGLGYMVPR' A
#
# COMPACT_ATOMS: atom_id res chain seq x y z
N PRO A 1 -11.84 9.62 14.26
CA PRO A 1 -11.48 8.34 13.64
C PRO A 1 -10.90 8.54 12.25
N VAL A 2 -9.99 7.65 11.89
CA VAL A 2 -9.36 7.70 10.57
C VAL A 2 -10.21 6.91 9.59
N SER A 3 -10.47 7.51 8.43
CA SER A 3 -11.25 6.87 7.38
C SER A 3 -10.35 6.58 6.18
N LEU A 4 -10.25 5.32 5.79
CA LEU A 4 -9.47 4.91 4.64
C LEU A 4 -10.40 4.65 3.45
N SER A 5 -9.94 5.01 2.25
CA SER A 5 -10.65 4.60 1.05
C SER A 5 -10.52 3.09 0.88
N ALA A 6 -11.39 2.50 0.04
CA ALA A 6 -11.35 1.07 -0.21
C ALA A 6 -10.00 0.63 -0.77
N ARG A 7 -9.41 1.43 -1.65
CA ARG A 7 -8.12 1.10 -2.24
C ARG A 7 -6.97 1.28 -1.26
N GLU A 8 -7.02 2.31 -0.42
CA GLU A 8 -6.04 2.45 0.66
C GLU A 8 -6.08 1.24 1.58
N TRP A 9 -7.29 0.80 1.92
CA TRP A 9 -7.47 -0.39 2.75
C TRP A 9 -6.92 -1.63 2.07
N ALA A 10 -7.15 -1.79 0.76
CA ALA A 10 -6.64 -2.93 0.02
C ALA A 10 -5.12 -3.01 0.05
N VAL A 11 -4.45 -1.87 -0.12
CA VAL A 11 -2.98 -1.81 -0.04
C VAL A 11 -2.51 -2.15 1.37
N LEU A 12 -3.13 -1.55 2.37
CA LEU A 12 -2.74 -1.81 3.76
C LEU A 12 -2.95 -3.28 4.12
N GLU A 13 -4.09 -3.84 3.77
CA GLU A 13 -4.40 -5.24 4.07
C GLU A 13 -3.37 -6.18 3.47
N ALA A 14 -2.97 -5.93 2.21
CA ALA A 14 -1.95 -6.74 1.56
C ALA A 14 -0.63 -6.70 2.33
N LEU A 15 -0.26 -5.51 2.82
CA LEU A 15 1.00 -5.34 3.53
C LEU A 15 0.97 -5.96 4.93
N ILE A 16 -0.12 -5.77 5.66
CA ILE A 16 -0.20 -6.31 7.03
C ILE A 16 -0.42 -7.83 7.05
N ALA A 17 -0.88 -8.40 5.95
CA ALA A 17 -0.98 -9.85 5.85
C ALA A 17 0.41 -10.52 5.84
N HIS A 18 1.43 -9.76 5.48
CA HIS A 18 2.81 -10.26 5.39
C HIS A 18 3.77 -9.27 6.05
N PRO A 19 3.66 -9.05 7.37
CA PRO A 19 4.52 -8.06 8.04
C PRO A 19 5.98 -8.48 7.93
N GLY A 20 6.84 -7.50 7.69
CA GLY A 20 8.26 -7.74 7.49
C GLY A 20 8.64 -8.23 6.11
N THR A 21 7.66 -8.47 5.23
CA THR A 21 7.91 -8.91 3.87
C THR A 21 7.74 -7.75 2.92
N VAL A 22 8.69 -7.55 2.02
CA VAL A 22 8.62 -6.50 1.01
C VAL A 22 7.70 -6.96 -0.12
N LEU A 23 6.68 -6.16 -0.42
CA LEU A 23 5.84 -6.37 -1.58
C LEU A 23 6.21 -5.35 -2.64
N SER A 24 6.40 -5.80 -3.87
CA SER A 24 6.73 -4.91 -4.96
C SER A 24 5.53 -4.06 -5.35
N ARG A 25 5.80 -2.95 -6.05
CA ARG A 25 4.73 -2.12 -6.58
C ARG A 25 3.79 -2.96 -7.45
N GLN A 26 4.35 -3.84 -8.28
CA GLN A 26 3.55 -4.70 -9.15
C GLN A 26 2.63 -5.62 -8.35
N GLN A 27 3.12 -6.20 -7.27
CA GLN A 27 2.30 -7.05 -6.42
C GLN A 27 1.15 -6.29 -5.79
N LEU A 28 1.39 -5.04 -5.38
CA LEU A 28 0.34 -4.20 -4.84
C LEU A 28 -0.65 -3.77 -5.90
N GLU A 29 -0.17 -3.45 -7.11
CA GLU A 29 -1.06 -3.14 -8.23
C GLU A 29 -1.99 -4.31 -8.54
N ASP A 30 -1.47 -5.54 -8.50
CA ASP A 30 -2.27 -6.72 -8.75
C ASP A 30 -3.41 -6.86 -7.74
N LYS A 31 -3.19 -6.46 -6.49
CA LYS A 31 -4.25 -6.43 -5.49
C LYS A 31 -5.31 -5.39 -5.82
N LEU A 32 -4.89 -4.25 -6.35
CA LEU A 32 -5.81 -3.17 -6.69
C LEU A 32 -6.68 -3.51 -7.91
N TYR A 33 -6.16 -4.28 -8.86
CA TYR A 33 -6.95 -4.69 -10.01
C TYR A 33 -8.21 -5.46 -9.62
N GLY A 34 -8.18 -6.16 -8.51
CA GLY A 34 -9.35 -6.86 -8.00
C GLY A 34 -10.52 -5.96 -7.65
N TRP A 35 -10.28 -4.65 -7.54
CA TRP A 35 -11.33 -3.66 -7.24
C TRP A 35 -11.94 -3.07 -8.50
N GLY A 36 -11.46 -3.44 -9.69
CA GLY A 36 -11.96 -2.96 -10.96
C GLY A 36 -11.47 -1.57 -11.32
N GLY A 37 -11.68 -1.20 -12.57
CA GLY A 37 -11.30 0.12 -13.07
C GLY A 37 -9.83 0.23 -13.41
N GLU A 38 -9.47 1.37 -13.98
CA GLU A 38 -8.10 1.66 -14.33
C GLU A 38 -7.30 2.08 -13.11
N ILE A 39 -6.05 1.66 -13.09
CA ILE A 39 -5.09 2.04 -12.05
C ILE A 39 -4.00 2.85 -12.72
N SER A 40 -3.84 4.10 -12.28
CA SER A 40 -2.79 4.95 -12.83
C SER A 40 -1.41 4.41 -12.44
N SER A 41 -0.38 4.82 -13.19
CA SER A 41 0.98 4.33 -12.97
C SER A 41 1.54 4.68 -11.59
N ASN A 42 0.99 5.71 -10.94
CA ASN A 42 1.44 6.13 -9.61
C ASN A 42 0.43 5.80 -8.51
N ALA A 43 -0.54 4.93 -8.78
CA ALA A 43 -1.62 4.65 -7.83
C ALA A 43 -1.10 4.13 -6.49
N VAL A 44 -0.19 3.17 -6.52
CA VAL A 44 0.37 2.60 -5.29
C VAL A 44 1.04 3.69 -4.46
N GLU A 45 1.82 4.55 -5.09
CA GLU A 45 2.51 5.63 -4.39
C GLU A 45 1.52 6.59 -3.74
N VAL A 46 0.44 6.92 -4.45
CA VAL A 46 -0.61 7.80 -3.92
C VAL A 46 -1.28 7.17 -2.70
N TYR A 47 -1.62 5.89 -2.78
CA TYR A 47 -2.29 5.22 -1.66
C TYR A 47 -1.36 5.02 -0.48
N VAL A 48 -0.09 4.70 -0.72
CA VAL A 48 0.90 4.59 0.34
C VAL A 48 1.09 5.95 1.03
N HIS A 49 1.18 7.02 0.24
CA HIS A 49 1.29 8.36 0.80
C HIS A 49 0.08 8.69 1.68
N GLY A 50 -1.12 8.36 1.22
CA GLY A 50 -2.33 8.56 2.00
C GLY A 50 -2.34 7.79 3.31
N LEU A 51 -1.91 6.53 3.27
CA LEU A 51 -1.81 5.71 4.47
C LEU A 51 -0.83 6.30 5.48
N ARG A 52 0.34 6.73 5.01
CA ARG A 52 1.35 7.32 5.89
C ARG A 52 0.87 8.63 6.50
N LYS A 53 0.14 9.42 5.74
CA LYS A 53 -0.41 10.68 6.22
C LYS A 53 -1.49 10.45 7.28
N LYS A 54 -2.32 9.43 7.10
CA LYS A 54 -3.45 9.15 7.99
C LYS A 54 -3.06 8.33 9.22
N LEU A 55 -2.16 7.38 9.05
CA LEU A 55 -1.84 6.41 10.10
C LEU A 55 -0.44 6.57 10.69
N GLY A 56 0.39 7.40 10.08
CA GLY A 56 1.75 7.65 10.56
C GLY A 56 2.80 7.23 9.54
N ALA A 57 3.87 8.02 9.47
CA ALA A 57 4.91 7.84 8.46
C ALA A 57 5.70 6.55 8.63
N HIS A 58 5.66 5.95 9.82
CA HIS A 58 6.45 4.74 10.11
C HIS A 58 5.69 3.46 9.85
N LEU A 59 4.38 3.54 9.54
CA LEU A 59 3.57 2.35 9.32
C LEU A 59 4.01 1.58 8.07
N VAL A 60 4.27 2.30 6.98
CA VAL A 60 4.67 1.69 5.72
C VAL A 60 6.05 2.21 5.34
N LEU A 61 7.00 1.30 5.19
CA LEU A 61 8.35 1.66 4.79
C LEU A 61 8.52 1.45 3.30
N ASN A 62 9.21 2.39 2.66
CA ASN A 62 9.62 2.26 1.27
C ASN A 62 11.00 1.60 1.25
N VAL A 63 11.07 0.40 0.69
CA VAL A 63 12.34 -0.28 0.51
C VAL A 63 12.81 0.02 -0.91
N ARG A 64 13.73 0.95 -1.01
CA ARG A 64 14.16 1.52 -2.27
C ARG A 64 14.56 0.44 -3.28
N GLY A 65 13.98 0.53 -4.47
CA GLY A 65 14.25 -0.41 -5.55
C GLY A 65 13.53 -1.74 -5.44
N LEU A 66 12.87 -2.02 -4.31
CA LEU A 66 12.21 -3.32 -4.08
C LEU A 66 10.71 -3.18 -3.88
N GLY A 67 10.25 -2.21 -3.10
CA GLY A 67 8.84 -2.04 -2.87
C GLY A 67 8.54 -1.44 -1.50
N TYR A 68 7.51 -1.97 -0.87
CA TYR A 68 7.00 -1.45 0.40
C TYR A 68 6.82 -2.59 1.40
N MET A 69 6.88 -2.27 2.69
CA MET A 69 6.56 -3.25 3.72
C MET A 69 6.05 -2.55 4.97
N VAL A 70 5.30 -3.31 5.76
CA VAL A 70 4.94 -2.92 7.13
C VAL A 70 5.90 -3.68 8.04
N PRO A 71 6.67 -2.99 8.89
CA PRO A 71 7.61 -3.66 9.78
C PRO A 71 6.89 -4.55 10.79
N ARG A 72 7.55 -5.57 11.21
CA ARG A 72 7.03 -6.46 12.25
C ARG A 72 6.96 -5.76 13.59
#